data_739288562677e518fbdfb974e1ae0a38
#
_entry.id   739288562677e518fbdfb974e1ae0a38
#
_cell.length_a   1.000
_cell.length_b   1.000
_cell.length_c   1.000
_cell.angle_alpha   90.00
_cell.angle_beta   90.00
_cell.angle_gamma   90.00
#
_symmetry.space_group_name_H-M   'P 1'
#
loop_
_entity.id
_entity.type
_entity.pdbx_description
1 polymer ?
#
loop_
_entity_poly.entity_id
_entity_poly.type
_entity_poly.pdbx_seq_one_letter_code
_entity_poly.pdbx_strand_id
1 'polypeptide(L)'
;MNVVPRKSLGQHFLVDENILGVIERLAELGPDDVVLEIGPGLGVLTRFLAARVAHVHAVELDRRLEAELAGIERTTLHWGDALRLDLASLAPSPSKLVANLPYNVATPIVAESLARTDLLQWCVMVQREVADRFFATPRTKAYGSVSVLVQLATRRTGFHPVSRDVFRPRPNVDSALVAFTRIGPGADPGVKRVVEAAFSHRRKTLANALALAGAASRERAVAALQEIGRGASVRAEELAPDEFVTLAEALA
;
A
#
# COMPACT_ATOMS: atom_id res chain seq x y z
N MET A 1 11.36 -17.73 21.58
CA MET A 1 10.74 -17.56 20.25
C MET A 1 10.74 -18.92 19.58
N ASN A 2 9.58 -19.62 19.56
CA ASN A 2 9.49 -21.01 19.05
C ASN A 2 9.09 -21.09 17.56
N VAL A 3 8.77 -19.94 16.94
CA VAL A 3 8.34 -19.91 15.53
C VAL A 3 9.51 -19.54 14.63
N VAL A 4 9.84 -20.44 13.70
CA VAL A 4 10.88 -20.20 12.70
C VAL A 4 10.30 -19.35 11.57
N PRO A 5 10.85 -18.14 11.30
CA PRO A 5 10.37 -17.26 10.23
C PRO A 5 10.46 -17.91 8.85
N ARG A 6 9.42 -17.71 8.01
CA ARG A 6 9.40 -18.16 6.62
C ARG A 6 9.91 -17.08 5.68
N LYS A 7 11.06 -17.31 5.04
CA LYS A 7 11.59 -16.39 4.02
C LYS A 7 10.64 -16.19 2.84
N SER A 8 9.93 -17.24 2.43
CA SER A 8 8.93 -17.19 1.35
C SER A 8 7.75 -16.27 1.65
N LEU A 9 7.46 -15.99 2.93
CA LEU A 9 6.42 -15.05 3.35
C LEU A 9 6.98 -13.66 3.67
N GLY A 10 8.27 -13.42 3.49
CA GLY A 10 8.90 -12.12 3.79
C GLY A 10 8.81 -11.74 5.27
N GLN A 11 8.79 -12.72 6.19
CA GLN A 11 8.62 -12.49 7.62
C GLN A 11 9.84 -11.84 8.26
N HIS A 12 9.67 -10.63 8.77
CA HIS A 12 10.60 -9.89 9.62
C HIS A 12 9.83 -9.35 10.82
N PHE A 13 9.98 -9.99 11.97
CA PHE A 13 9.21 -9.63 13.16
C PHE A 13 9.81 -8.42 13.84
N LEU A 14 8.98 -7.44 14.16
CA LEU A 14 9.35 -6.27 14.95
C LEU A 14 9.70 -6.71 16.37
N VAL A 15 10.84 -6.24 16.90
CA VAL A 15 11.31 -6.54 18.25
C VAL A 15 11.67 -5.29 19.07
N ASP A 16 11.71 -4.12 18.45
CA ASP A 16 12.02 -2.85 19.12
C ASP A 16 10.72 -2.10 19.44
N GLU A 17 10.43 -1.94 20.72
CA GLU A 17 9.22 -1.27 21.19
C GLU A 17 9.23 0.25 20.97
N ASN A 18 10.41 0.88 20.77
CA ASN A 18 10.48 2.32 20.50
C ASN A 18 9.75 2.70 19.20
N ILE A 19 9.75 1.79 18.21
CA ILE A 19 9.05 2.00 16.94
C ILE A 19 7.54 2.06 17.14
N LEU A 20 6.98 1.37 18.14
CA LEU A 20 5.54 1.40 18.43
C LEU A 20 5.07 2.82 18.78
N GLY A 21 5.86 3.56 19.56
CA GLY A 21 5.55 4.97 19.86
C GLY A 21 5.65 5.90 18.65
N VAL A 22 6.49 5.57 17.67
CA VAL A 22 6.53 6.27 16.37
C VAL A 22 5.27 5.98 15.56
N ILE A 23 4.85 4.70 15.52
CA ILE A 23 3.62 4.28 14.83
C ILE A 23 2.41 5.01 15.43
N GLU A 24 2.29 5.04 16.76
CA GLU A 24 1.19 5.72 17.48
C GLU A 24 1.03 7.17 17.04
N ARG A 25 2.14 7.93 17.03
CA ARG A 25 2.13 9.33 16.61
C ARG A 25 1.81 9.51 15.13
N LEU A 26 2.39 8.68 14.26
CA LEU A 26 2.18 8.79 12.81
C LEU A 26 0.79 8.32 12.37
N ALA A 27 0.24 7.31 13.05
CA ALA A 27 -1.11 6.81 12.81
C ALA A 27 -2.18 7.63 13.54
N GLU A 28 -1.78 8.58 14.40
CA GLU A 28 -2.71 9.39 15.20
C GLU A 28 -3.76 8.51 15.89
N LEU A 29 -3.28 7.43 16.59
CA LEU A 29 -4.18 6.44 17.19
C LEU A 29 -5.06 7.05 18.26
N GLY A 30 -6.36 6.78 18.18
CA GLY A 30 -7.37 7.19 19.15
C GLY A 30 -8.24 6.02 19.64
N PRO A 31 -8.92 6.20 20.80
CA PRO A 31 -9.67 5.13 21.45
C PRO A 31 -10.88 4.62 20.64
N ASP A 32 -11.38 5.43 19.70
CA ASP A 32 -12.53 5.09 18.87
C ASP A 32 -12.13 4.47 17.51
N ASP A 33 -10.83 4.36 17.24
CA ASP A 33 -10.35 3.81 15.97
C ASP A 33 -10.65 2.33 15.83
N VAL A 34 -11.00 1.94 14.61
CA VAL A 34 -10.99 0.54 14.17
C VAL A 34 -9.84 0.38 13.18
N VAL A 35 -8.90 -0.49 13.51
CA VAL A 35 -7.66 -0.67 12.77
C VAL A 35 -7.66 -2.00 12.02
N LEU A 36 -7.22 -1.96 10.76
CA LEU A 36 -6.83 -3.13 9.99
C LEU A 36 -5.31 -3.31 10.10
N GLU A 37 -4.87 -4.44 10.63
CA GLU A 37 -3.48 -4.88 10.62
C GLU A 37 -3.31 -6.06 9.68
N ILE A 38 -2.35 -6.00 8.75
CA ILE A 38 -2.04 -7.10 7.83
C ILE A 38 -0.63 -7.61 8.16
N GLY A 39 -0.55 -8.92 8.45
CA GLY A 39 0.68 -9.58 8.88
C GLY A 39 1.05 -9.28 10.34
N PRO A 40 0.18 -9.58 11.33
CA PRO A 40 0.45 -9.36 12.75
C PRO A 40 1.70 -10.09 13.26
N GLY A 41 2.09 -11.18 12.61
CA GLY A 41 3.27 -11.94 12.98
C GLY A 41 3.19 -12.46 14.41
N LEU A 42 4.15 -12.09 15.26
CA LEU A 42 4.14 -12.48 16.68
C LEU A 42 3.17 -11.65 17.55
N GLY A 43 2.39 -10.74 16.96
CA GLY A 43 1.39 -9.94 17.65
C GLY A 43 1.94 -8.77 18.47
N VAL A 44 3.17 -8.36 18.26
CA VAL A 44 3.78 -7.23 18.99
C VAL A 44 3.01 -5.93 18.70
N LEU A 45 2.80 -5.62 17.42
CA LEU A 45 2.02 -4.45 17.02
C LEU A 45 0.54 -4.64 17.34
N THR A 46 -0.02 -5.83 17.14
CA THR A 46 -1.42 -6.15 17.47
C THR A 46 -1.77 -5.83 18.92
N ARG A 47 -0.96 -6.32 19.89
CA ARG A 47 -1.18 -6.05 21.32
C ARG A 47 -1.06 -4.56 21.64
N PHE A 48 -0.12 -3.87 21.00
CA PHE A 48 0.07 -2.45 21.17
C PHE A 48 -1.16 -1.65 20.67
N LEU A 49 -1.69 -2.00 19.50
CA LEU A 49 -2.89 -1.40 18.93
C LEU A 49 -4.12 -1.70 19.79
N ALA A 50 -4.34 -2.96 20.15
CA ALA A 50 -5.49 -3.41 20.93
C ALA A 50 -5.62 -2.71 22.29
N ALA A 51 -4.51 -2.27 22.88
CA ALA A 51 -4.51 -1.49 24.12
C ALA A 51 -4.95 -0.02 23.94
N ARG A 52 -5.03 0.48 22.69
CA ARG A 52 -5.20 1.91 22.38
C ARG A 52 -6.44 2.26 21.57
N VAL A 53 -6.95 1.28 20.82
CA VAL A 53 -8.04 1.51 19.88
C VAL A 53 -9.29 0.72 20.25
N ALA A 54 -10.43 1.02 19.63
CA ALA A 54 -11.69 0.31 19.89
C ALA A 54 -11.60 -1.15 19.43
N HIS A 55 -11.02 -1.40 18.27
CA HIS A 55 -10.94 -2.75 17.69
C HIS A 55 -9.79 -2.90 16.69
N VAL A 56 -9.24 -4.12 16.60
CA VAL A 56 -8.23 -4.51 15.62
C VAL A 56 -8.74 -5.69 14.80
N HIS A 57 -8.78 -5.55 13.47
CA HIS A 57 -8.89 -6.67 12.55
C HIS A 57 -7.48 -7.07 12.12
N ALA A 58 -7.02 -8.24 12.53
CA ALA A 58 -5.69 -8.75 12.21
C ALA A 58 -5.79 -9.88 11.17
N VAL A 59 -5.20 -9.67 9.98
CA VAL A 59 -5.21 -10.64 8.88
C VAL A 59 -3.86 -11.33 8.80
N GLU A 60 -3.85 -12.67 8.97
CA GLU A 60 -2.62 -13.47 8.95
C GLU A 60 -2.76 -14.69 8.01
N LEU A 61 -1.71 -14.92 7.25
CA LEU A 61 -1.62 -16.05 6.32
C LEU A 61 -1.04 -17.30 6.99
N ASP A 62 -0.11 -17.13 7.93
CA ASP A 62 0.63 -18.23 8.57
C ASP A 62 -0.06 -18.75 9.84
N ARG A 63 -0.89 -19.78 9.71
CA ARG A 63 -1.60 -20.39 10.84
C ARG A 63 -0.71 -20.94 11.96
N ARG A 64 0.60 -21.10 11.74
CA ARG A 64 1.53 -21.51 12.81
C ARG A 64 1.68 -20.44 13.90
N LEU A 65 1.23 -19.21 13.62
CA LEU A 65 1.24 -18.08 14.56
C LEU A 65 -0.03 -18.03 15.43
N GLU A 66 -0.95 -19.00 15.30
CA GLU A 66 -2.21 -19.00 16.03
C GLU A 66 -2.04 -18.93 17.55
N ALA A 67 -1.10 -19.69 18.09
CA ALA A 67 -0.83 -19.71 19.54
C ALA A 67 -0.29 -18.33 20.05
N GLU A 68 0.45 -17.62 19.22
CA GLU A 68 1.01 -16.29 19.55
C GLU A 68 -0.06 -15.18 19.50
N LEU A 69 -1.08 -15.35 18.66
CA LEU A 69 -2.12 -14.36 18.42
C LEU A 69 -3.41 -14.62 19.21
N ALA A 70 -3.58 -15.86 19.73
CA ALA A 70 -4.77 -16.23 20.48
C ALA A 70 -4.94 -15.38 21.75
N GLY A 71 -6.18 -15.02 22.04
CA GLY A 71 -6.53 -14.33 23.29
C GLY A 71 -6.13 -12.85 23.37
N ILE A 72 -5.66 -12.23 22.27
CA ILE A 72 -5.45 -10.78 22.23
C ILE A 72 -6.83 -10.11 22.30
N GLU A 73 -7.09 -9.36 23.36
CA GLU A 73 -8.35 -8.65 23.57
C GLU A 73 -8.63 -7.63 22.44
N ARG A 74 -9.90 -7.31 22.21
CA ARG A 74 -10.35 -6.34 21.19
C ARG A 74 -9.81 -6.64 19.78
N THR A 75 -9.49 -7.90 19.49
CA THR A 75 -8.91 -8.31 18.21
C THR A 75 -9.71 -9.43 17.58
N THR A 76 -10.06 -9.26 16.31
CA THR A 76 -10.60 -10.34 15.48
C THR A 76 -9.53 -10.83 14.51
N LEU A 77 -9.18 -12.11 14.60
CA LEU A 77 -8.22 -12.74 13.71
C LEU A 77 -8.92 -13.29 12.45
N HIS A 78 -8.40 -12.90 11.30
CA HIS A 78 -8.82 -13.37 9.98
C HIS A 78 -7.69 -14.16 9.35
N TRP A 79 -7.93 -15.46 9.10
CA TRP A 79 -6.92 -16.35 8.54
C TRP A 79 -7.04 -16.44 7.03
N GLY A 80 -6.05 -15.92 6.31
CA GLY A 80 -6.02 -15.99 4.85
C GLY A 80 -5.09 -14.98 4.21
N ASP A 81 -5.11 -14.99 2.87
CA ASP A 81 -4.37 -14.02 2.06
C ASP A 81 -5.15 -12.70 2.02
N ALA A 82 -4.54 -11.62 2.50
CA ALA A 82 -5.13 -10.28 2.54
C ALA A 82 -5.54 -9.74 1.15
N LEU A 83 -4.91 -10.24 0.07
CA LEU A 83 -5.28 -9.89 -1.30
C LEU A 83 -6.50 -10.65 -1.84
N ARG A 84 -6.98 -11.66 -1.10
CA ARG A 84 -8.10 -12.51 -1.50
C ARG A 84 -9.29 -12.44 -0.54
N LEU A 85 -9.06 -12.01 0.69
CA LEU A 85 -10.12 -11.84 1.67
C LEU A 85 -11.00 -10.65 1.29
N ASP A 86 -12.30 -10.80 1.49
CA ASP A 86 -13.24 -9.69 1.39
C ASP A 86 -13.09 -8.79 2.62
N LEU A 87 -12.13 -7.88 2.54
CA LEU A 87 -11.90 -6.91 3.59
C LEU A 87 -13.05 -5.89 3.72
N ALA A 88 -13.94 -5.79 2.74
CA ALA A 88 -15.10 -4.89 2.78
C ALA A 88 -16.19 -5.40 3.73
N SER A 89 -16.21 -6.69 4.03
CA SER A 89 -17.17 -7.32 4.95
C SER A 89 -16.79 -7.19 6.43
N LEU A 90 -15.63 -6.59 6.74
CA LEU A 90 -15.18 -6.46 8.15
C LEU A 90 -16.11 -5.54 8.95
N ALA A 91 -16.55 -6.02 10.11
CA ALA A 91 -17.42 -5.27 11.02
C ALA A 91 -16.87 -5.33 12.47
N PRO A 92 -16.69 -4.18 13.14
CA PRO A 92 -16.87 -2.81 12.65
C PRO A 92 -15.90 -2.46 11.51
N SER A 93 -16.30 -1.55 10.60
CA SER A 93 -15.48 -1.19 9.44
C SER A 93 -14.19 -0.47 9.86
N PRO A 94 -13.00 -0.90 9.40
CA PRO A 94 -11.74 -0.26 9.75
C PRO A 94 -11.58 1.08 9.04
N SER A 95 -11.21 2.13 9.79
CA SER A 95 -10.88 3.45 9.26
C SER A 95 -9.39 3.68 9.02
N LYS A 96 -8.54 2.84 9.62
CA LYS A 96 -7.09 2.95 9.51
C LYS A 96 -6.45 1.61 9.14
N LEU A 97 -5.44 1.64 8.26
CA LEU A 97 -4.54 0.52 8.02
C LEU A 97 -3.22 0.81 8.71
N VAL A 98 -2.89 0.04 9.76
CA VAL A 98 -1.63 0.20 10.52
C VAL A 98 -0.94 -1.16 10.56
N ALA A 99 0.21 -1.28 9.89
CA ALA A 99 0.83 -2.59 9.71
C ALA A 99 2.34 -2.52 9.46
N ASN A 100 3.06 -3.54 9.92
CA ASN A 100 4.37 -3.91 9.41
C ASN A 100 4.18 -4.88 8.25
N LEU A 101 4.02 -4.37 7.03
CA LEU A 101 3.61 -5.16 5.87
C LEU A 101 4.69 -6.15 5.43
N PRO A 102 4.32 -7.39 5.06
CA PRO A 102 5.24 -8.33 4.45
C PRO A 102 5.82 -7.75 3.16
N TYR A 103 7.15 -7.72 3.04
CA TYR A 103 7.85 -6.97 1.99
C TYR A 103 7.52 -7.39 0.56
N ASN A 104 7.22 -8.68 0.36
CA ASN A 104 6.90 -9.23 -0.96
C ASN A 104 5.51 -8.83 -1.49
N VAL A 105 4.59 -8.42 -0.61
CA VAL A 105 3.20 -8.07 -0.97
C VAL A 105 2.78 -6.67 -0.52
N ALA A 106 3.68 -5.88 0.06
CA ALA A 106 3.37 -4.54 0.58
C ALA A 106 2.78 -3.61 -0.49
N THR A 107 3.38 -3.55 -1.68
CA THR A 107 2.90 -2.71 -2.78
C THR A 107 1.49 -3.07 -3.24
N PRO A 108 1.16 -4.33 -3.59
CA PRO A 108 -0.21 -4.68 -3.97
C PRO A 108 -1.21 -4.51 -2.81
N ILE A 109 -0.84 -4.78 -1.56
CA ILE A 109 -1.74 -4.54 -0.41
C ILE A 109 -2.12 -3.06 -0.32
N VAL A 110 -1.14 -2.15 -0.40
CA VAL A 110 -1.43 -0.71 -0.37
C VAL A 110 -2.30 -0.32 -1.56
N ALA A 111 -1.94 -0.73 -2.79
CA ALA A 111 -2.70 -0.39 -3.99
C ALA A 111 -4.17 -0.86 -3.93
N GLU A 112 -4.42 -2.10 -3.47
CA GLU A 112 -5.78 -2.63 -3.34
C GLU A 112 -6.54 -1.94 -2.19
N SER A 113 -5.87 -1.59 -1.09
CA SER A 113 -6.50 -0.90 0.03
C SER A 113 -7.02 0.50 -0.31
N LEU A 114 -6.47 1.15 -1.36
CA LEU A 114 -6.93 2.47 -1.82
C LEU A 114 -8.35 2.43 -2.41
N ALA A 115 -8.78 1.30 -2.95
CA ALA A 115 -10.14 1.12 -3.46
C ALA A 115 -11.20 1.10 -2.35
N ARG A 116 -10.79 0.93 -1.09
CA ARG A 116 -11.69 0.93 0.07
C ARG A 116 -11.95 2.34 0.54
N THR A 117 -13.17 2.80 0.39
CA THR A 117 -13.57 4.17 0.72
C THR A 117 -13.69 4.43 2.23
N ASP A 118 -13.81 3.39 3.03
CA ASP A 118 -13.87 3.42 4.49
C ASP A 118 -12.49 3.62 5.16
N LEU A 119 -11.41 3.25 4.48
CA LEU A 119 -10.05 3.54 4.96
C LEU A 119 -9.69 5.01 4.71
N LEU A 120 -9.44 5.72 5.79
CA LEU A 120 -9.12 7.16 5.79
C LEU A 120 -7.63 7.44 6.01
N GLN A 121 -6.92 6.52 6.68
CA GLN A 121 -5.52 6.71 7.04
C GLN A 121 -4.73 5.41 6.93
N TRP A 122 -3.48 5.53 6.51
CA TRP A 122 -2.49 4.46 6.44
C TRP A 122 -1.25 4.86 7.23
N CYS A 123 -0.74 3.96 8.04
CA CYS A 123 0.60 4.03 8.63
C CYS A 123 1.27 2.67 8.44
N VAL A 124 2.06 2.54 7.40
CA VAL A 124 2.63 1.25 7.01
C VAL A 124 4.15 1.26 7.08
N MET A 125 4.70 0.19 7.63
CA MET A 125 6.13 -0.07 7.61
C MET A 125 6.45 -0.99 6.44
N VAL A 126 7.32 -0.52 5.55
CA VAL A 126 7.70 -1.19 4.30
C VAL A 126 9.19 -1.02 4.05
N GLN A 127 9.75 -1.72 3.05
CA GLN A 127 11.11 -1.44 2.59
C GLN A 127 11.24 0.03 2.19
N ARG A 128 12.40 0.64 2.48
CA ARG A 128 12.65 2.07 2.20
C ARG A 128 12.36 2.44 0.75
N GLU A 129 12.80 1.62 -0.19
CA GLU A 129 12.53 1.85 -1.63
C GLU A 129 11.03 1.86 -1.95
N VAL A 130 10.24 1.00 -1.28
CA VAL A 130 8.77 0.94 -1.46
C VAL A 130 8.12 2.20 -0.90
N ALA A 131 8.53 2.65 0.28
CA ALA A 131 8.04 3.89 0.88
C ALA A 131 8.35 5.12 0.00
N ASP A 132 9.58 5.21 -0.51
CA ASP A 132 10.00 6.28 -1.41
C ASP A 132 9.20 6.28 -2.73
N ARG A 133 8.78 5.08 -3.21
CA ARG A 133 8.00 4.91 -4.43
C ARG A 133 6.58 5.46 -4.31
N PHE A 134 5.93 5.36 -3.15
CA PHE A 134 4.54 5.81 -2.98
C PHE A 134 4.34 7.29 -3.31
N PHE A 135 5.30 8.14 -2.97
CA PHE A 135 5.24 9.58 -3.18
C PHE A 135 6.39 10.09 -4.07
N ALA A 136 6.89 9.23 -4.96
CA ALA A 136 7.86 9.61 -5.96
C ALA A 136 7.25 10.63 -6.95
N THR A 137 8.05 11.58 -7.41
CA THR A 137 7.65 12.58 -8.41
C THR A 137 7.86 12.05 -9.83
N PRO A 138 7.10 12.52 -10.82
CA PRO A 138 7.33 12.20 -12.23
C PRO A 138 8.79 12.40 -12.65
N ARG A 139 9.24 11.61 -13.63
CA ARG A 139 10.61 11.59 -14.18
C ARG A 139 11.68 11.06 -13.22
N THR A 140 11.31 10.53 -12.05
CA THR A 140 12.25 9.85 -11.16
C THR A 140 12.23 8.34 -11.39
N LYS A 141 13.35 7.66 -11.07
CA LYS A 141 13.45 6.19 -11.20
C LYS A 141 12.41 5.45 -10.34
N ALA A 142 12.05 6.02 -9.19
CA ALA A 142 11.11 5.43 -8.25
C ALA A 142 9.65 5.55 -8.71
N TYR A 143 9.34 6.53 -9.58
CA TYR A 143 7.97 6.79 -10.03
C TYR A 143 7.40 5.59 -10.83
N GLY A 144 6.17 5.21 -10.53
CA GLY A 144 5.50 4.06 -11.14
C GLY A 144 4.00 4.06 -10.89
N SER A 145 3.32 2.99 -11.29
CA SER A 145 1.86 2.87 -11.15
C SER A 145 1.37 3.11 -9.72
N VAL A 146 2.04 2.52 -8.73
CA VAL A 146 1.67 2.74 -7.32
C VAL A 146 1.84 4.18 -6.88
N SER A 147 2.82 4.91 -7.43
CA SER A 147 2.99 6.35 -7.13
C SER A 147 1.78 7.16 -7.58
N VAL A 148 1.28 6.88 -8.78
CA VAL A 148 0.08 7.52 -9.33
C VAL A 148 -1.14 7.18 -8.49
N LEU A 149 -1.40 5.90 -8.25
CA LEU A 149 -2.59 5.44 -7.52
C LEU A 149 -2.63 5.98 -6.08
N VAL A 150 -1.50 5.95 -5.37
CA VAL A 150 -1.40 6.49 -4.00
C VAL A 150 -1.64 8.00 -4.00
N GLN A 151 -1.02 8.74 -4.91
CA GLN A 151 -1.12 10.20 -4.93
C GLN A 151 -2.47 10.72 -5.44
N LEU A 152 -3.21 9.96 -6.25
CA LEU A 152 -4.59 10.29 -6.60
C LEU A 152 -5.55 10.16 -5.42
N ALA A 153 -5.30 9.23 -4.51
CA ALA A 153 -6.17 8.93 -3.39
C ALA A 153 -5.77 9.65 -2.10
N THR A 154 -4.48 9.96 -1.92
CA THR A 154 -3.92 10.31 -0.62
C THR A 154 -2.84 11.39 -0.71
N ARG A 155 -2.55 11.99 0.45
CA ARG A 155 -1.36 12.83 0.67
C ARG A 155 -0.52 12.26 1.80
N ARG A 156 0.80 12.38 1.70
CA ARG A 156 1.72 11.97 2.77
C ARG A 156 1.59 12.91 3.97
N THR A 157 1.44 12.33 5.16
CA THR A 157 1.37 13.05 6.44
C THR A 157 2.59 12.81 7.31
N GLY A 158 3.31 11.68 7.11
CA GLY A 158 4.49 11.38 7.89
C GLY A 158 5.45 10.42 7.20
N PHE A 159 6.70 10.46 7.67
CA PHE A 159 7.77 9.57 7.22
C PHE A 159 8.81 9.42 8.33
N HIS A 160 9.20 8.17 8.63
CA HIS A 160 10.26 7.88 9.58
C HIS A 160 11.15 6.74 9.08
N PRO A 161 12.47 6.95 8.91
CA PRO A 161 13.38 5.88 8.53
C PRO A 161 13.52 4.87 9.68
N VAL A 162 13.54 3.58 9.34
CA VAL A 162 13.59 2.48 10.31
C VAL A 162 14.79 1.59 10.00
N SER A 163 15.71 1.47 10.98
CA SER A 163 16.85 0.57 10.85
C SER A 163 16.41 -0.88 10.77
N ARG A 164 17.12 -1.66 9.96
CA ARG A 164 16.94 -3.12 9.89
C ARG A 164 17.21 -3.85 11.21
N ASP A 165 17.86 -3.19 12.19
CA ASP A 165 18.20 -3.79 13.48
C ASP A 165 17.00 -3.98 14.41
N VAL A 166 15.88 -3.31 14.12
CA VAL A 166 14.63 -3.44 14.89
C VAL A 166 13.85 -4.72 14.57
N PHE A 167 14.34 -5.55 13.64
CA PHE A 167 13.68 -6.77 13.20
C PHE A 167 14.46 -8.05 13.50
N ARG A 168 13.73 -9.16 13.67
CA ARG A 168 14.26 -10.54 13.69
C ARG A 168 13.41 -11.44 12.78
N PRO A 169 14.03 -12.14 11.80
CA PRO A 169 15.41 -11.97 11.35
C PRO A 169 15.63 -10.58 10.76
N ARG A 170 16.88 -10.09 10.83
CA ARG A 170 17.27 -8.80 10.25
C ARG A 170 17.11 -8.83 8.73
N PRO A 171 16.39 -7.90 8.11
CA PRO A 171 16.28 -7.80 6.65
C PRO A 171 17.59 -7.31 6.01
N ASN A 172 17.73 -7.51 4.70
CA ASN A 172 18.90 -7.06 3.95
C ASN A 172 18.90 -5.55 3.65
N VAL A 173 17.75 -4.90 3.76
CA VAL A 173 17.52 -3.49 3.44
C VAL A 173 16.86 -2.78 4.62
N ASP A 174 17.06 -1.48 4.69
CA ASP A 174 16.38 -0.66 5.68
C ASP A 174 14.91 -0.46 5.30
N SER A 175 14.11 -0.12 6.29
CA SER A 175 12.67 0.10 6.17
C SER A 175 12.34 1.58 6.37
N ALA A 176 11.10 1.92 6.16
CA ALA A 176 10.53 3.18 6.58
C ALA A 176 9.07 3.00 6.99
N LEU A 177 8.65 3.76 7.99
CA LEU A 177 7.25 4.04 8.24
C LEU A 177 6.84 5.20 7.35
N VAL A 178 5.74 5.02 6.64
CA VAL A 178 5.11 6.08 5.87
C VAL A 178 3.65 6.20 6.28
N ALA A 179 3.25 7.41 6.66
CA ALA A 179 1.87 7.75 6.98
C ALA A 179 1.29 8.63 5.90
N PHE A 180 0.04 8.37 5.53
CA PHE A 180 -0.69 9.14 4.55
C PHE A 180 -2.19 9.07 4.83
N THR A 181 -2.91 10.11 4.42
CA THR A 181 -4.34 10.26 4.65
C THR A 181 -5.08 10.43 3.33
N ARG A 182 -6.32 9.99 3.30
CA ARG A 182 -7.20 10.11 2.13
C ARG A 182 -7.51 11.57 1.84
N ILE A 183 -7.47 11.93 0.55
CA ILE A 183 -7.87 13.26 0.05
C ILE A 183 -8.99 13.18 -1.02
N GLY A 184 -9.30 11.97 -1.49
CA GLY A 184 -10.31 11.76 -2.51
C GLY A 184 -10.67 10.29 -2.67
N PRO A 185 -11.59 9.97 -3.59
CA PRO A 185 -12.06 8.59 -3.81
C PRO A 185 -10.96 7.69 -4.40
N GLY A 186 -9.87 8.27 -4.90
CA GLY A 186 -8.82 7.54 -5.61
C GLY A 186 -9.16 7.30 -7.09
N ALA A 187 -8.36 6.45 -7.73
CA ALA A 187 -8.56 6.09 -9.12
C ALA A 187 -9.77 5.16 -9.27
N ASP A 188 -10.71 5.53 -10.15
CA ASP A 188 -11.76 4.60 -10.58
C ASP A 188 -11.17 3.41 -11.37
N PRO A 189 -11.94 2.35 -11.63
CA PRO A 189 -11.45 1.17 -12.34
C PRO A 189 -10.91 1.45 -13.75
N GLY A 190 -11.41 2.48 -14.44
CA GLY A 190 -10.94 2.91 -15.76
C GLY A 190 -9.56 3.54 -15.66
N VAL A 191 -9.40 4.50 -14.75
CA VAL A 191 -8.11 5.16 -14.46
C VAL A 191 -7.08 4.14 -13.97
N LYS A 192 -7.45 3.25 -13.03
CA LYS A 192 -6.57 2.19 -12.53
C LYS A 192 -6.03 1.34 -13.68
N ARG A 193 -6.90 0.87 -14.57
CA ARG A 193 -6.53 0.07 -15.74
C ARG A 193 -5.56 0.80 -16.67
N VAL A 194 -5.81 2.09 -16.97
CA VAL A 194 -4.92 2.91 -17.81
C VAL A 194 -3.56 3.09 -17.15
N VAL A 195 -3.50 3.37 -15.85
CA VAL A 195 -2.25 3.50 -15.08
C VAL A 195 -1.44 2.20 -15.10
N GLU A 196 -2.06 1.06 -14.81
CA GLU A 196 -1.38 -0.24 -14.80
C GLU A 196 -0.85 -0.61 -16.19
N ALA A 197 -1.66 -0.40 -17.23
CA ALA A 197 -1.27 -0.61 -18.63
C ALA A 197 -0.10 0.29 -19.04
N ALA A 198 -0.13 1.56 -18.66
CA ALA A 198 0.92 2.54 -18.96
C ALA A 198 2.29 2.13 -18.41
N PHE A 199 2.33 1.59 -17.19
CA PHE A 199 3.58 1.18 -16.53
C PHE A 199 3.98 -0.28 -16.78
N SER A 200 3.17 -1.08 -17.47
CA SER A 200 3.48 -2.49 -17.79
C SER A 200 4.72 -2.65 -18.69
N HIS A 201 5.01 -1.65 -19.51
CA HIS A 201 6.13 -1.62 -20.45
C HIS A 201 6.96 -0.33 -20.33
N ARG A 202 7.58 -0.08 -19.18
CA ARG A 202 8.30 1.17 -18.83
C ARG A 202 9.23 1.75 -19.89
N ARG A 203 9.89 0.89 -20.71
CA ARG A 203 10.83 1.35 -21.76
C ARG A 203 10.16 1.78 -23.06
N LYS A 204 8.85 1.60 -23.22
CA LYS A 204 8.08 1.99 -24.41
C LYS A 204 7.49 3.39 -24.23
N THR A 205 7.11 4.03 -25.33
CA THR A 205 6.25 5.21 -25.29
C THR A 205 4.89 4.83 -24.71
N LEU A 206 4.21 5.78 -24.11
CA LEU A 206 2.93 5.54 -23.43
C LEU A 206 1.88 4.93 -24.38
N ALA A 207 1.75 5.48 -25.63
CA ALA A 207 0.86 4.91 -26.63
C ALA A 207 1.17 3.44 -26.95
N ASN A 208 2.45 3.08 -27.07
CA ASN A 208 2.85 1.70 -27.31
C ASN A 208 2.61 0.80 -26.08
N ALA A 209 2.81 1.31 -24.85
CA ALA A 209 2.55 0.54 -23.64
C ALA A 209 1.06 0.21 -23.51
N LEU A 210 0.18 1.18 -23.73
CA LEU A 210 -1.28 1.00 -23.73
C LEU A 210 -1.74 -0.01 -24.78
N ALA A 211 -1.18 0.06 -25.99
CA ALA A 211 -1.51 -0.88 -27.08
C ALA A 211 -1.06 -2.31 -26.75
N LEU A 212 0.16 -2.48 -26.25
CA LEU A 212 0.70 -3.80 -25.88
C LEU A 212 -0.07 -4.44 -24.71
N ALA A 213 -0.57 -3.61 -23.80
CA ALA A 213 -1.40 -4.05 -22.66
C ALA A 213 -2.88 -4.25 -23.05
N GLY A 214 -3.28 -3.96 -24.30
CA GLY A 214 -4.67 -4.09 -24.77
C GLY A 214 -5.65 -3.06 -24.16
N ALA A 215 -5.13 -1.96 -23.61
CA ALA A 215 -5.95 -0.91 -23.00
C ALA A 215 -6.54 0.04 -24.04
N ALA A 216 -5.84 0.28 -25.16
CA ALA A 216 -6.31 1.08 -26.29
C ALA A 216 -5.51 0.71 -27.56
N SER A 217 -6.03 1.01 -28.75
CA SER A 217 -5.18 0.96 -29.95
C SER A 217 -4.10 2.06 -29.88
N ARG A 218 -2.99 1.86 -30.62
CA ARG A 218 -1.91 2.87 -30.63
C ARG A 218 -2.40 4.21 -31.17
N GLU A 219 -3.23 4.20 -32.23
CA GLU A 219 -3.81 5.39 -32.88
C GLU A 219 -4.73 6.13 -31.89
N ARG A 220 -5.59 5.42 -31.17
CA ARG A 220 -6.47 6.00 -30.14
C ARG A 220 -5.65 6.61 -29.01
N ALA A 221 -4.62 5.92 -28.53
CA ALA A 221 -3.76 6.42 -27.48
C ALA A 221 -2.98 7.69 -27.91
N VAL A 222 -2.50 7.76 -29.16
CA VAL A 222 -1.85 8.97 -29.68
C VAL A 222 -2.84 10.14 -29.76
N ALA A 223 -4.07 9.91 -30.24
CA ALA A 223 -5.09 10.92 -30.29
C ALA A 223 -5.45 11.46 -28.89
N ALA A 224 -5.66 10.59 -27.92
CA ALA A 224 -5.94 10.95 -26.53
C ALA A 224 -4.77 11.74 -25.88
N LEU A 225 -3.52 11.36 -26.16
CA LEU A 225 -2.35 12.12 -25.71
C LEU A 225 -2.29 13.54 -26.29
N GLN A 226 -2.63 13.71 -27.58
CA GLN A 226 -2.70 15.02 -28.22
C GLN A 226 -3.81 15.89 -27.61
N GLU A 227 -4.95 15.29 -27.29
CA GLU A 227 -6.08 15.96 -26.64
C GLU A 227 -5.70 16.55 -25.28
N ILE A 228 -4.88 15.83 -24.48
CA ILE A 228 -4.35 16.33 -23.20
C ILE A 228 -3.05 17.16 -23.35
N GLY A 229 -2.69 17.55 -24.56
CA GLY A 229 -1.50 18.41 -24.84
C GLY A 229 -0.16 17.68 -24.73
N ARG A 230 -0.14 16.34 -24.86
CA ARG A 230 1.09 15.52 -24.78
C ARG A 230 1.48 14.95 -26.15
N GLY A 231 2.79 14.87 -26.38
CA GLY A 231 3.32 14.31 -27.63
C GLY A 231 3.28 12.78 -27.66
N ALA A 232 3.24 12.20 -28.87
CA ALA A 232 3.18 10.74 -29.07
C ALA A 232 4.41 9.98 -28.55
N SER A 233 5.54 10.64 -28.30
CA SER A 233 6.78 10.06 -27.79
C SER A 233 6.86 10.00 -26.27
N VAL A 234 5.91 10.61 -25.55
CA VAL A 234 5.90 10.69 -24.09
C VAL A 234 5.87 9.28 -23.46
N ARG A 235 6.53 9.13 -22.32
CA ARG A 235 6.50 7.89 -21.53
C ARG A 235 5.61 8.07 -20.31
N ALA A 236 5.13 6.94 -19.75
CA ALA A 236 4.26 6.94 -18.56
C ALA A 236 4.89 7.69 -17.36
N GLU A 237 6.20 7.57 -17.18
CA GLU A 237 6.92 8.22 -16.08
C GLU A 237 7.01 9.75 -16.18
N GLU A 238 6.57 10.34 -17.28
CA GLU A 238 6.59 11.78 -17.51
C GLU A 238 5.26 12.46 -17.16
N LEU A 239 4.16 11.69 -17.03
CA LEU A 239 2.86 12.23 -16.70
C LEU A 239 2.71 12.40 -15.18
N ALA A 240 2.08 13.51 -14.77
CA ALA A 240 1.63 13.71 -13.40
C ALA A 240 0.39 12.83 -13.10
N PRO A 241 0.08 12.56 -11.82
CA PRO A 241 -1.06 11.69 -11.46
C PRO A 241 -2.40 12.13 -12.05
N ASP A 242 -2.71 13.41 -12.04
CA ASP A 242 -3.95 13.99 -12.59
C ASP A 242 -4.07 13.85 -14.11
N GLU A 243 -2.94 13.85 -14.83
CA GLU A 243 -2.95 13.65 -16.28
C GLU A 243 -3.38 12.22 -16.68
N PHE A 244 -3.21 11.23 -15.78
CA PHE A 244 -3.75 9.89 -16.03
C PHE A 244 -5.27 9.84 -15.93
N VAL A 245 -5.88 10.69 -15.11
CA VAL A 245 -7.34 10.82 -15.03
C VAL A 245 -7.87 11.38 -16.35
N THR A 246 -7.32 12.51 -16.79
CA THR A 246 -7.70 13.15 -18.06
C THR A 246 -7.44 12.24 -19.27
N LEU A 247 -6.32 11.49 -19.25
CA LEU A 247 -6.03 10.50 -20.29
C LEU A 247 -7.05 9.35 -20.32
N ALA A 248 -7.48 8.86 -19.15
CA ALA A 248 -8.48 7.81 -19.07
C ALA A 248 -9.85 8.27 -19.59
N GLU A 249 -10.24 9.52 -19.29
CA GLU A 249 -11.45 10.17 -19.84
C GLU A 249 -11.36 10.30 -21.36
N ALA A 250 -10.22 10.77 -21.91
CA ALA A 250 -10.01 10.87 -23.34
C ALA A 250 -9.99 9.50 -24.06
N LEU A 251 -9.72 8.40 -23.35
CA LEU A 251 -9.72 7.03 -23.87
C LEU A 251 -11.08 6.32 -23.75
N ALA A 252 -12.02 6.85 -22.95
CA ALA A 252 -13.35 6.28 -22.81
C ALA A 252 -14.19 6.52 -24.08
#